data_4da9c2d4a3c9a2ef8de9cf23bc2606e5
#
_entry.id   4da9c2d4a3c9a2ef8de9cf23bc2606e5
#
_cell.length_a   1.000
_cell.length_b   1.000
_cell.length_c   1.000
_cell.angle_alpha   90.00
_cell.angle_beta   90.00
_cell.angle_gamma   90.00
#
_symmetry.space_group_name_H-M   'P 1'
#
loop_
_entity.id
_entity.type
_entity.pdbx_description
1 polymer ?
#
loop_
_entity_poly.entity_id
_entity_poly.type
_entity_poly.pdbx_seq_one_letter_code
_entity_poly.pdbx_strand_id
1 'polypeptide(L)'
;MFLSRYEKYADNKEHLLFAKRNITRNIVPAPLPHIHSSIEFAFGIKGKSEVAVNGKSYELSEGNIIFVNSFDRHGYTYKDGTECYIVLISSSFFDGVNNLKTLRFPTFMEKNECFPKIKEFLDFSFSVRNTDSMSYKTGFVNMLVSLMTSLYPHEYDNKRGKINEILVDVMQYISEHCKEDVTVSSLSKKFGYSPNYLSAIFNEYVGTGVRNYLNACRISEYINIKKNNPTLPTCKAAELVGFKNMSTFYLAARKIKNQTPHIDIEL
;
A
#
# COMPACT_ATOMS: atom_id res chain seq x y z
N MET A 1 1.79 -12.93 -14.04
CA MET A 1 2.44 -11.96 -13.12
C MET A 1 1.50 -10.77 -12.98
N PHE A 2 0.80 -10.66 -11.86
CA PHE A 2 -0.22 -9.63 -11.65
C PHE A 2 0.47 -8.31 -11.29
N LEU A 3 0.10 -7.21 -11.94
CA LEU A 3 0.48 -5.88 -11.46
C LEU A 3 -0.27 -5.64 -10.15
N SER A 4 0.46 -5.49 -9.06
CA SER A 4 -0.11 -5.00 -7.82
C SER A 4 -0.51 -3.55 -8.02
N ARG A 5 -1.70 -3.18 -7.54
CA ARG A 5 -2.13 -1.78 -7.54
C ARG A 5 -1.30 -1.04 -6.49
N TYR A 6 -0.67 0.06 -6.88
CA TYR A 6 -0.07 0.96 -5.90
C TYR A 6 -1.14 1.85 -5.29
N GLU A 7 -1.30 1.78 -3.97
CA GLU A 7 -2.26 2.61 -3.26
C GLU A 7 -1.63 3.94 -2.85
N LYS A 8 -1.70 4.92 -3.75
CA LYS A 8 -1.13 6.26 -3.56
C LYS A 8 -1.64 6.98 -2.31
N TYR A 9 -2.90 6.78 -1.92
CA TYR A 9 -3.44 7.42 -0.71
C TYR A 9 -2.89 6.81 0.58
N ALA A 10 -2.35 5.60 0.53
CA ALA A 10 -1.65 5.00 1.66
C ALA A 10 -0.32 5.71 1.97
N ASP A 11 0.21 6.50 1.03
CA ASP A 11 1.46 7.25 1.17
C ASP A 11 1.26 8.74 1.39
N ASN A 12 0.03 9.21 1.54
CA ASN A 12 -0.22 10.61 1.83
C ASN A 12 0.40 10.96 3.19
N LYS A 13 1.23 12.02 3.23
CA LYS A 13 2.08 12.43 4.37
C LYS A 13 1.35 12.63 5.71
N GLU A 14 0.02 12.65 5.70
CA GLU A 14 -0.79 12.86 6.90
C GLU A 14 -1.56 11.61 7.36
N HIS A 15 -1.37 10.46 6.68
CA HIS A 15 -2.24 9.31 6.94
C HIS A 15 -1.61 8.29 7.90
N LEU A 16 -2.12 8.33 9.10
CA LEU A 16 -2.36 7.14 9.88
C LEU A 16 -3.80 6.72 9.59
N LEU A 17 -3.99 5.62 8.89
CA LEU A 17 -5.31 5.07 8.65
C LEU A 17 -5.60 4.01 9.72
N PHE A 18 -6.62 4.30 10.52
CA PHE A 18 -7.26 3.32 11.37
C PHE A 18 -8.54 2.86 10.70
N ALA A 19 -8.74 1.59 10.54
CA ALA A 19 -9.99 1.05 10.07
C ALA A 19 -10.42 -0.14 10.93
N LYS A 20 -11.60 -0.04 11.56
CA LYS A 20 -12.32 -1.20 12.06
C LYS A 20 -13.19 -1.72 10.92
N ARG A 21 -12.98 -2.95 10.52
CA ARG A 21 -13.77 -3.59 9.48
C ARG A 21 -14.67 -4.66 10.09
N ASN A 22 -15.98 -4.42 10.02
CA ASN A 22 -17.02 -5.37 10.41
C ASN A 22 -17.72 -5.84 9.14
N ILE A 23 -17.49 -7.07 8.74
CA ILE A 23 -18.09 -7.66 7.54
C ILE A 23 -19.35 -8.43 8.00
N THR A 24 -20.52 -7.79 7.87
CA THR A 24 -21.78 -8.36 8.37
C THR A 24 -22.68 -8.95 7.28
N ARG A 25 -22.52 -8.57 6.03
CA ARG A 25 -23.23 -9.15 4.87
C ARG A 25 -22.54 -8.77 3.57
N ASN A 26 -22.50 -9.73 2.64
CA ASN A 26 -21.90 -9.67 1.31
C ASN A 26 -20.36 -9.62 1.35
N ILE A 27 -19.78 -10.56 0.62
CA ILE A 27 -18.37 -10.57 0.30
C ILE A 27 -18.06 -9.20 -0.34
N VAL A 28 -17.49 -8.31 0.45
CA VAL A 28 -16.86 -7.13 -0.17
C VAL A 28 -15.80 -7.72 -1.07
N PRO A 29 -15.82 -7.46 -2.39
CA PRO A 29 -14.76 -7.93 -3.26
C PRO A 29 -13.46 -7.57 -2.60
N ALA A 30 -12.63 -8.57 -2.30
CA ALA A 30 -11.33 -8.33 -1.72
C ALA A 30 -10.63 -7.26 -2.56
N PRO A 31 -10.07 -6.21 -1.97
CA PRO A 31 -9.27 -5.31 -2.75
C PRO A 31 -8.22 -6.16 -3.45
N LEU A 32 -8.04 -5.93 -4.76
CA LEU A 32 -7.02 -6.63 -5.52
C LEU A 32 -5.68 -6.57 -4.81
N PRO A 33 -4.83 -7.58 -4.94
CA PRO A 33 -3.51 -7.53 -4.37
C PRO A 33 -2.82 -6.21 -4.73
N HIS A 34 -2.38 -5.49 -3.72
CA HIS A 34 -1.83 -4.15 -3.84
C HIS A 34 -0.50 -4.03 -3.08
N ILE A 35 0.18 -2.93 -3.28
CA ILE A 35 1.41 -2.53 -2.58
C ILE A 35 1.32 -1.06 -2.17
N HIS A 36 1.97 -0.71 -1.11
CA HIS A 36 2.19 0.67 -0.65
C HIS A 36 3.51 0.78 0.13
N SER A 37 4.01 1.99 0.35
CA SER A 37 5.23 2.23 1.13
C SER A 37 5.01 2.16 2.64
N SER A 38 3.76 2.22 3.08
CA SER A 38 3.36 2.10 4.48
C SER A 38 3.62 0.69 5.02
N ILE A 39 3.76 0.57 6.34
CA ILE A 39 3.60 -0.72 7.02
C ILE A 39 2.16 -0.88 7.48
N GLU A 40 1.71 -2.13 7.60
CA GLU A 40 0.34 -2.42 7.99
C GLU A 40 0.27 -3.55 9.02
N PHE A 41 -0.56 -3.36 10.03
CA PHE A 41 -0.96 -4.41 10.97
C PHE A 41 -2.43 -4.75 10.77
N ALA A 42 -2.74 -6.02 10.59
CA ALA A 42 -4.10 -6.55 10.62
C ALA A 42 -4.29 -7.42 11.86
N PHE A 43 -5.21 -7.02 12.72
CA PHE A 43 -5.54 -7.72 13.96
C PHE A 43 -6.88 -8.46 13.82
N GLY A 44 -6.89 -9.78 13.92
CA GLY A 44 -8.11 -10.57 13.91
C GLY A 44 -8.86 -10.43 15.24
N ILE A 45 -10.13 -10.02 15.17
CA ILE A 45 -10.97 -9.78 16.36
C ILE A 45 -12.08 -10.83 16.48
N LYS A 46 -12.67 -11.24 15.36
CA LYS A 46 -13.72 -12.23 15.32
C LYS A 46 -13.81 -12.90 13.95
N GLY A 47 -14.21 -14.14 13.92
CA GLY A 47 -14.36 -14.90 12.68
C GLY A 47 -13.00 -15.23 12.04
N LYS A 48 -13.02 -15.53 10.75
CA LYS A 48 -11.84 -15.93 9.98
C LYS A 48 -11.83 -15.25 8.62
N SER A 49 -10.72 -14.65 8.30
CA SER A 49 -10.43 -14.08 6.97
C SER A 49 -9.11 -14.64 6.45
N GLU A 50 -8.85 -14.47 5.17
CA GLU A 50 -7.60 -14.86 4.55
C GLU A 50 -6.85 -13.62 4.09
N VAL A 51 -5.55 -13.58 4.38
CA VAL A 51 -4.64 -12.51 3.94
C VAL A 51 -3.51 -13.16 3.15
N ALA A 52 -3.40 -12.79 1.89
CA ALA A 52 -2.28 -13.20 1.05
C ALA A 52 -1.18 -12.14 1.14
N VAL A 53 0.04 -12.55 1.49
CA VAL A 53 1.23 -11.67 1.50
C VAL A 53 2.35 -12.34 0.72
N ASN A 54 2.86 -11.67 -0.32
CA ASN A 54 3.92 -12.17 -1.20
C ASN A 54 3.65 -13.58 -1.76
N GLY A 55 2.37 -13.88 -2.04
CA GLY A 55 1.93 -15.15 -2.62
C GLY A 55 1.74 -16.29 -1.61
N LYS A 56 1.94 -16.05 -0.32
CA LYS A 56 1.58 -16.98 0.76
C LYS A 56 0.28 -16.53 1.42
N SER A 57 -0.60 -17.47 1.73
CA SER A 57 -1.86 -17.24 2.43
C SER A 57 -1.73 -17.48 3.91
N TYR A 58 -2.35 -16.60 4.70
CA TYR A 58 -2.39 -16.66 6.16
C TYR A 58 -3.84 -16.49 6.63
N GLU A 59 -4.25 -17.25 7.66
CA GLU A 59 -5.55 -17.09 8.29
C GLU A 59 -5.50 -15.96 9.33
N LEU A 60 -6.29 -14.92 9.12
CA LEU A 60 -6.53 -13.87 10.11
C LEU A 60 -7.77 -14.26 10.93
N SER A 61 -7.54 -14.89 12.07
CA SER A 61 -8.56 -15.29 13.05
C SER A 61 -8.37 -14.55 14.36
N GLU A 62 -9.28 -14.73 15.31
CA GLU A 62 -9.24 -14.04 16.60
C GLU A 62 -7.90 -14.22 17.33
N GLY A 63 -7.22 -13.11 17.57
CA GLY A 63 -5.94 -13.04 18.24
C GLY A 63 -4.72 -13.15 17.34
N ASN A 64 -4.88 -13.58 16.10
CA ASN A 64 -3.78 -13.58 15.14
C ASN A 64 -3.54 -12.18 14.58
N ILE A 65 -2.28 -11.89 14.28
CA ILE A 65 -1.86 -10.60 13.71
C ILE A 65 -1.08 -10.87 12.43
N ILE A 66 -1.44 -10.17 11.37
CA ILE A 66 -0.67 -10.15 10.12
C ILE A 66 0.07 -8.83 10.05
N PHE A 67 1.37 -8.89 9.78
CA PHE A 67 2.20 -7.73 9.51
C PHE A 67 2.60 -7.70 8.04
N VAL A 68 2.33 -6.56 7.41
CA VAL A 68 2.70 -6.29 6.02
C VAL A 68 3.79 -5.22 6.04
N ASN A 69 4.96 -5.58 5.54
CA ASN A 69 6.06 -4.62 5.41
C ASN A 69 5.82 -3.68 4.21
N SER A 70 6.51 -2.54 4.21
CA SER A 70 6.56 -1.65 3.05
C SER A 70 6.88 -2.45 1.78
N PHE A 71 6.10 -2.23 0.73
CA PHE A 71 6.18 -2.87 -0.58
C PHE A 71 5.93 -4.38 -0.60
N ASP A 72 5.49 -4.99 0.50
CA ASP A 72 4.98 -6.35 0.45
C ASP A 72 3.64 -6.36 -0.31
N ARG A 73 3.55 -7.23 -1.32
CA ARG A 73 2.33 -7.41 -2.08
C ARG A 73 1.34 -8.18 -1.24
N HIS A 74 0.16 -7.60 -0.99
CA HIS A 74 -0.85 -8.23 -0.14
C HIS A 74 -2.28 -7.97 -0.61
N GLY A 75 -3.20 -8.75 -0.08
CA GLY A 75 -4.63 -8.64 -0.35
C GLY A 75 -5.44 -9.44 0.65
N TYR A 76 -6.68 -9.04 0.85
CA TYR A 76 -7.59 -9.60 1.85
C TYR A 76 -8.77 -10.30 1.19
N THR A 77 -9.14 -11.47 1.70
CA THR A 77 -10.39 -12.15 1.38
C THR A 77 -11.20 -12.26 2.66
N TYR A 78 -12.16 -11.33 2.81
CA TYR A 78 -13.01 -11.29 3.99
C TYR A 78 -14.17 -12.29 3.87
N LYS A 79 -14.51 -12.96 4.97
CA LYS A 79 -15.70 -13.82 5.11
C LYS A 79 -16.75 -13.14 5.97
N ASP A 80 -18.01 -13.50 5.78
CA ASP A 80 -19.11 -12.96 6.57
C ASP A 80 -18.91 -13.18 8.07
N GLY A 81 -19.29 -12.21 8.87
CA GLY A 81 -19.16 -12.24 10.32
C GLY A 81 -17.74 -11.99 10.83
N THR A 82 -16.82 -11.57 9.95
CA THR A 82 -15.44 -11.24 10.34
C THR A 82 -15.35 -9.81 10.87
N GLU A 83 -14.59 -9.64 11.96
CA GLU A 83 -14.16 -8.34 12.48
C GLU A 83 -12.64 -8.32 12.56
N CYS A 84 -12.04 -7.23 12.11
CA CYS A 84 -10.61 -6.98 12.24
C CYS A 84 -10.33 -5.48 12.40
N TYR A 85 -9.20 -5.17 13.02
CA TYR A 85 -8.60 -3.83 12.95
C TYR A 85 -7.51 -3.83 11.91
N ILE A 86 -7.48 -2.81 11.07
CA ILE A 86 -6.39 -2.54 10.14
C ILE A 86 -5.76 -1.22 10.56
N VAL A 87 -4.45 -1.24 10.80
CA VAL A 87 -3.65 -0.06 11.14
C VAL A 87 -2.58 0.10 10.07
N LEU A 88 -2.75 1.10 9.22
CA LEU A 88 -1.81 1.48 8.17
C LEU A 88 -0.98 2.67 8.65
N ILE A 89 0.33 2.51 8.73
CA ILE A 89 1.27 3.55 9.18
C ILE A 89 2.07 4.02 7.97
N SER A 90 1.81 5.25 7.55
CA SER A 90 2.52 5.88 6.43
C SER A 90 4.01 6.02 6.71
N SER A 91 4.82 5.95 5.65
CA SER A 91 6.26 6.20 5.71
C SER A 91 6.64 7.56 6.30
N SER A 92 5.74 8.55 6.26
CA SER A 92 5.95 9.87 6.89
C SER A 92 6.08 9.82 8.42
N PHE A 93 5.56 8.77 9.06
CA PHE A 93 5.74 8.56 10.51
C PHE A 93 7.06 7.88 10.86
N PHE A 94 7.80 7.36 9.89
CA PHE A 94 9.01 6.58 10.15
C PHE A 94 10.12 7.42 10.80
N ASP A 95 10.17 8.72 10.53
CA ASP A 95 11.15 9.63 11.14
C ASP A 95 10.75 10.06 12.55
N GLY A 96 9.45 10.00 12.87
CA GLY A 96 8.91 10.31 14.19
C GLY A 96 8.93 9.15 15.19
N VAL A 97 9.22 7.93 14.72
CA VAL A 97 9.25 6.70 15.53
C VAL A 97 10.59 6.01 15.31
N ASN A 98 11.38 5.88 16.37
CA ASN A 98 12.72 5.30 16.32
C ASN A 98 12.75 3.96 15.56
N ASN A 99 13.58 3.90 14.53
CA ASN A 99 13.83 2.70 13.72
C ASN A 99 12.62 2.08 12.99
N LEU A 100 11.46 2.76 12.93
CA LEU A 100 10.26 2.20 12.31
C LEU A 100 10.49 1.80 10.83
N LYS A 101 11.27 2.59 10.08
CA LYS A 101 11.61 2.30 8.68
C LYS A 101 12.43 1.02 8.49
N THR A 102 13.16 0.60 9.49
CA THR A 102 13.99 -0.60 9.44
C THR A 102 13.36 -1.78 10.20
N LEU A 103 12.36 -1.51 11.03
CA LEU A 103 11.67 -2.50 11.85
C LEU A 103 10.93 -3.52 10.99
N ARG A 104 11.07 -4.79 11.33
CA ARG A 104 10.42 -5.92 10.69
C ARG A 104 9.87 -6.87 11.74
N PHE A 105 8.66 -7.34 11.49
CA PHE A 105 8.07 -8.44 12.22
C PHE A 105 7.89 -9.66 11.31
N PRO A 106 7.75 -10.86 11.84
CA PRO A 106 7.21 -11.98 11.09
C PRO A 106 5.86 -11.61 10.47
N THR A 107 5.63 -12.02 9.23
CA THR A 107 4.35 -11.73 8.54
C THR A 107 3.16 -12.25 9.33
N PHE A 108 3.31 -13.36 10.02
CA PHE A 108 2.27 -13.97 10.84
C PHE A 108 2.71 -14.09 12.30
N MET A 109 1.90 -13.55 13.19
CA MET A 109 2.08 -13.61 14.63
C MET A 109 0.84 -14.28 15.25
N GLU A 110 1.06 -15.40 15.91
CA GLU A 110 -0.01 -16.15 16.59
C GLU A 110 -0.48 -15.40 17.84
N LYS A 111 -1.72 -15.69 18.22
CA LYS A 111 -2.33 -15.25 19.47
C LYS A 111 -1.43 -15.59 20.65
N ASN A 112 -1.20 -14.61 21.50
CA ASN A 112 -0.54 -14.78 22.79
C ASN A 112 -1.45 -14.29 23.93
N GLU A 113 -1.02 -14.51 25.18
CA GLU A 113 -1.75 -14.11 26.39
C GLU A 113 -1.97 -12.60 26.52
N CYS A 114 -1.15 -11.80 25.84
CA CYS A 114 -1.22 -10.33 25.86
C CYS A 114 -2.18 -9.75 24.81
N PHE A 115 -2.69 -10.57 23.87
CA PHE A 115 -3.60 -10.08 22.83
C PHE A 115 -4.84 -9.34 23.38
N PRO A 116 -5.48 -9.77 24.47
CA PRO A 116 -6.60 -9.01 25.05
C PRO A 116 -6.25 -7.58 25.40
N LYS A 117 -5.03 -7.30 25.89
CA LYS A 117 -4.55 -5.93 26.18
C LYS A 117 -4.32 -5.10 24.93
N ILE A 118 -3.79 -5.73 23.88
CA ILE A 118 -3.66 -5.08 22.55
C ILE A 118 -5.04 -4.72 22.03
N LYS A 119 -6.00 -5.64 22.11
CA LYS A 119 -7.39 -5.38 21.68
C LYS A 119 -8.03 -4.23 22.47
N GLU A 120 -7.86 -4.20 23.79
CA GLU A 120 -8.37 -3.12 24.65
C GLU A 120 -7.77 -1.76 24.27
N PHE A 121 -6.46 -1.71 24.01
CA PHE A 121 -5.78 -0.52 23.51
C PHE A 121 -6.36 -0.06 22.15
N LEU A 122 -6.59 -0.99 21.23
CA LEU A 122 -7.19 -0.67 19.93
C LEU A 122 -8.63 -0.21 20.09
N ASP A 123 -9.46 -0.91 20.88
CA ASP A 123 -10.85 -0.54 21.14
C ASP A 123 -10.95 0.88 21.75
N PHE A 124 -10.08 1.19 22.72
CA PHE A 124 -9.98 2.54 23.28
C PHE A 124 -9.61 3.56 22.20
N SER A 125 -8.53 3.31 21.46
CA SER A 125 -8.03 4.23 20.44
C SER A 125 -9.05 4.51 19.33
N PHE A 126 -9.82 3.49 18.91
CA PHE A 126 -10.90 3.68 17.92
C PHE A 126 -12.16 4.36 18.48
N SER A 127 -12.31 4.43 19.80
CA SER A 127 -13.44 5.10 20.45
C SER A 127 -13.24 6.61 20.63
N VAL A 128 -12.00 7.09 20.60
CA VAL A 128 -11.65 8.50 20.80
C VAL A 128 -12.13 9.35 19.63
N ARG A 129 -12.75 10.49 19.93
CA ARG A 129 -13.13 11.51 18.95
C ARG A 129 -11.95 12.47 18.71
N ASN A 130 -11.88 13.06 17.50
CA ASN A 130 -10.83 14.03 17.12
C ASN A 130 -9.41 13.43 17.09
N THR A 131 -9.28 12.28 16.46
CA THR A 131 -8.00 11.58 16.29
C THR A 131 -7.08 12.20 15.21
N ASP A 132 -7.50 13.32 14.59
CA ASP A 132 -6.76 13.91 13.46
C ASP A 132 -5.53 14.72 13.87
N SER A 133 -5.35 15.02 15.16
CA SER A 133 -4.16 15.74 15.60
C SER A 133 -2.89 14.90 15.39
N MET A 134 -1.82 15.51 14.91
CA MET A 134 -0.53 14.84 14.73
C MET A 134 0.00 14.27 16.05
N SER A 135 -0.20 14.96 17.17
CA SER A 135 0.19 14.49 18.50
C SER A 135 -0.51 13.18 18.88
N TYR A 136 -1.82 13.06 18.60
CA TYR A 136 -2.54 11.81 18.84
C TYR A 136 -2.01 10.68 17.96
N LYS A 137 -1.87 10.94 16.66
CA LYS A 137 -1.37 9.97 15.68
C LYS A 137 0.02 9.46 16.06
N THR A 138 0.95 10.36 16.37
CA THR A 138 2.30 10.01 16.81
C THR A 138 2.30 9.22 18.11
N GLY A 139 1.52 9.66 19.10
CA GLY A 139 1.37 8.96 20.38
C GLY A 139 0.84 7.54 20.21
N PHE A 140 -0.19 7.36 19.38
CA PHE A 140 -0.75 6.05 19.06
C PHE A 140 0.28 5.14 18.37
N VAL A 141 0.98 5.64 17.34
CA VAL A 141 1.98 4.84 16.61
C VAL A 141 3.12 4.42 17.54
N ASN A 142 3.63 5.35 18.36
CA ASN A 142 4.68 5.05 19.33
C ASN A 142 4.23 3.97 20.34
N MET A 143 3.02 4.08 20.88
CA MET A 143 2.48 3.10 21.83
C MET A 143 2.28 1.74 21.17
N LEU A 144 1.66 1.71 19.98
CA LEU A 144 1.44 0.46 19.25
C LEU A 144 2.76 -0.24 18.95
N VAL A 145 3.72 0.49 18.38
CA VAL A 145 5.04 -0.09 18.02
C VAL A 145 5.78 -0.59 19.27
N SER A 146 5.74 0.18 20.38
CA SER A 146 6.35 -0.25 21.64
C SER A 146 5.70 -1.52 22.19
N LEU A 147 4.39 -1.64 22.15
CA LEU A 147 3.69 -2.86 22.55
C LEU A 147 4.09 -4.04 21.66
N MET A 148 4.07 -3.85 20.33
CA MET A 148 4.38 -4.92 19.40
C MET A 148 5.83 -5.41 19.54
N THR A 149 6.80 -4.50 19.67
CA THR A 149 8.22 -4.86 19.86
C THR A 149 8.49 -5.50 21.22
N SER A 150 7.69 -5.20 22.26
CA SER A 150 7.81 -5.83 23.57
C SER A 150 7.21 -7.24 23.62
N LEU A 151 6.26 -7.54 22.74
CA LEU A 151 5.46 -8.76 22.83
C LEU A 151 5.74 -9.79 21.73
N TYR A 152 6.35 -9.36 20.63
CA TYR A 152 6.60 -10.22 19.47
C TYR A 152 8.06 -10.15 19.01
N PRO A 153 8.60 -11.25 18.45
CA PRO A 153 9.90 -11.25 17.81
C PRO A 153 9.94 -10.21 16.69
N HIS A 154 11.04 -9.48 16.60
CA HIS A 154 11.28 -8.47 15.58
C HIS A 154 12.76 -8.35 15.26
N GLU A 155 13.08 -7.72 14.15
CA GLU A 155 14.44 -7.42 13.71
C GLU A 155 14.51 -6.04 13.05
N TYR A 156 15.73 -5.56 12.83
CA TYR A 156 15.98 -4.30 12.13
C TYR A 156 16.79 -4.54 10.86
N ASP A 157 16.19 -4.28 9.69
CA ASP A 157 16.82 -4.41 8.38
C ASP A 157 17.18 -3.05 7.79
N ASN A 158 18.40 -2.60 8.09
CA ASN A 158 18.91 -1.31 7.60
C ASN A 158 19.06 -1.27 6.07
N LYS A 159 19.34 -2.40 5.42
CA LYS A 159 19.46 -2.47 3.96
C LYS A 159 18.10 -2.24 3.30
N ARG A 160 17.07 -2.92 3.77
CA ARG A 160 15.69 -2.76 3.28
C ARG A 160 15.15 -1.36 3.57
N GLY A 161 15.47 -0.78 4.73
CA GLY A 161 15.11 0.59 5.07
C GLY A 161 15.61 1.60 4.03
N LYS A 162 16.88 1.54 3.64
CA LYS A 162 17.45 2.40 2.59
C LYS A 162 16.81 2.19 1.22
N ILE A 163 16.54 0.92 0.84
CA ILE A 163 15.87 0.62 -0.41
C ILE A 163 14.45 1.18 -0.42
N ASN A 164 13.72 1.06 0.68
CA ASN A 164 12.37 1.62 0.80
C ASN A 164 12.38 3.15 0.62
N GLU A 165 13.32 3.87 1.21
CA GLU A 165 13.47 5.32 1.02
C GLU A 165 13.65 5.66 -0.46
N ILE A 166 14.59 4.99 -1.15
CA ILE A 166 14.81 5.19 -2.59
C ILE A 166 13.53 4.94 -3.40
N LEU A 167 12.82 3.86 -3.09
CA LEU A 167 11.60 3.50 -3.81
C LEU A 167 10.47 4.50 -3.57
N VAL A 168 10.29 4.97 -2.33
CA VAL A 168 9.30 6.01 -1.99
C VAL A 168 9.56 7.26 -2.83
N ASP A 169 10.78 7.79 -2.82
CA ASP A 169 11.14 8.99 -3.55
C ASP A 169 10.93 8.83 -5.06
N VAL A 170 11.38 7.70 -5.62
CA VAL A 170 11.25 7.39 -7.05
C VAL A 170 9.78 7.26 -7.45
N MET A 171 8.98 6.53 -6.67
CA MET A 171 7.56 6.32 -6.97
C MET A 171 6.74 7.59 -6.81
N GLN A 172 7.02 8.39 -5.80
CA GLN A 172 6.42 9.71 -5.64
C GLN A 172 6.73 10.60 -6.84
N TYR A 173 8.00 10.69 -7.23
CA TYR A 173 8.40 11.47 -8.40
C TYR A 173 7.69 11.01 -9.68
N ILE A 174 7.65 9.68 -9.94
CA ILE A 174 6.93 9.14 -11.11
C ILE A 174 5.45 9.54 -11.06
N SER A 175 4.82 9.48 -9.90
CA SER A 175 3.40 9.81 -9.74
C SER A 175 3.12 11.30 -10.01
N GLU A 176 3.98 12.19 -9.52
CA GLU A 176 3.84 13.64 -9.68
C GLU A 176 4.13 14.09 -11.12
N HIS A 177 5.07 13.41 -11.79
CA HIS A 177 5.54 13.73 -13.12
C HIS A 177 5.09 12.75 -14.21
N CYS A 178 4.04 11.95 -13.96
CA CYS A 178 3.63 10.89 -14.88
C CYS A 178 3.24 11.39 -16.28
N LYS A 179 2.84 12.65 -16.41
CA LYS A 179 2.49 13.30 -17.69
C LYS A 179 3.71 13.64 -18.53
N GLU A 180 4.88 13.67 -17.93
CA GLU A 180 6.15 14.03 -18.55
C GLU A 180 6.87 12.81 -19.15
N ASP A 181 8.01 13.03 -19.80
CA ASP A 181 8.83 11.97 -20.38
C ASP A 181 9.77 11.34 -19.34
N VAL A 182 9.17 10.60 -18.38
CA VAL A 182 9.91 9.91 -17.34
C VAL A 182 10.46 8.59 -17.85
N THR A 183 11.77 8.39 -17.71
CA THR A 183 12.50 7.17 -18.10
C THR A 183 13.37 6.66 -16.95
N VAL A 184 13.79 5.39 -17.01
CA VAL A 184 14.77 4.86 -16.03
C VAL A 184 16.06 5.70 -16.05
N SER A 185 16.51 6.15 -17.23
CA SER A 185 17.71 6.98 -17.37
C SER A 185 17.55 8.34 -16.70
N SER A 186 16.40 9.03 -16.90
CA SER A 186 16.15 10.31 -16.25
C SER A 186 16.03 10.19 -14.73
N LEU A 187 15.37 9.13 -14.23
CA LEU A 187 15.27 8.84 -12.80
C LEU A 187 16.64 8.54 -12.18
N SER A 188 17.43 7.69 -12.86
CA SER A 188 18.78 7.33 -12.40
C SER A 188 19.68 8.56 -12.28
N LYS A 189 19.63 9.46 -13.27
CA LYS A 189 20.36 10.72 -13.22
C LYS A 189 19.87 11.62 -12.08
N LYS A 190 18.55 11.72 -11.88
CA LYS A 190 17.96 12.56 -10.85
C LYS A 190 18.32 12.10 -9.43
N PHE A 191 18.24 10.79 -9.18
CA PHE A 191 18.44 10.22 -7.85
C PHE A 191 19.88 9.72 -7.59
N GLY A 192 20.79 9.85 -8.56
CA GLY A 192 22.20 9.49 -8.38
C GLY A 192 22.50 7.98 -8.36
N TYR A 193 21.65 7.15 -9.01
CA TYR A 193 21.82 5.71 -9.10
C TYR A 193 22.14 5.27 -10.52
N SER A 194 22.72 4.07 -10.67
CA SER A 194 22.85 3.47 -11.99
C SER A 194 21.49 2.98 -12.51
N PRO A 195 21.23 3.02 -13.85
CA PRO A 195 19.98 2.52 -14.42
C PRO A 195 19.71 1.05 -14.08
N ASN A 196 20.75 0.22 -14.07
CA ASN A 196 20.65 -1.20 -13.75
C ASN A 196 20.24 -1.42 -12.28
N TYR A 197 20.87 -0.70 -11.36
CA TYR A 197 20.54 -0.79 -9.94
C TYR A 197 19.09 -0.37 -9.68
N LEU A 198 18.70 0.80 -10.20
CA LEU A 198 17.34 1.31 -10.02
C LEU A 198 16.29 0.36 -10.61
N SER A 199 16.55 -0.18 -11.81
CA SER A 199 15.67 -1.17 -12.44
C SER A 199 15.55 -2.46 -11.62
N ALA A 200 16.68 -2.94 -11.06
CA ALA A 200 16.72 -4.16 -10.27
C ALA A 200 15.88 -4.04 -9.00
N ILE A 201 16.14 -3.01 -8.16
CA ILE A 201 15.40 -2.81 -6.92
C ILE A 201 13.91 -2.53 -7.20
N PHE A 202 13.60 -1.76 -8.24
CA PHE A 202 12.22 -1.46 -8.59
C PHE A 202 11.46 -2.73 -9.01
N ASN A 203 12.06 -3.59 -9.84
CA ASN A 203 11.45 -4.88 -10.22
C ASN A 203 11.33 -5.84 -9.03
N GLU A 204 12.35 -5.92 -8.18
CA GLU A 204 12.39 -6.82 -7.02
C GLU A 204 11.31 -6.45 -5.99
N TYR A 205 11.22 -5.19 -5.62
CA TYR A 205 10.36 -4.74 -4.51
C TYR A 205 8.96 -4.29 -4.96
N VAL A 206 8.86 -3.63 -6.12
CA VAL A 206 7.55 -3.18 -6.67
C VAL A 206 6.87 -4.28 -7.50
N GLY A 207 7.62 -5.32 -7.90
CA GLY A 207 7.11 -6.44 -8.67
C GLY A 207 6.76 -6.10 -10.12
N THR A 208 7.16 -4.92 -10.60
CA THR A 208 6.95 -4.48 -11.99
C THR A 208 8.04 -3.49 -12.41
N GLY A 209 8.26 -3.34 -13.72
CA GLY A 209 9.23 -2.36 -14.21
C GLY A 209 8.70 -0.92 -14.14
N VAL A 210 9.62 0.04 -14.03
CA VAL A 210 9.34 1.49 -13.98
C VAL A 210 8.36 1.94 -15.07
N ARG A 211 8.53 1.47 -16.32
CA ARG A 211 7.64 1.83 -17.44
C ARG A 211 6.19 1.37 -17.21
N ASN A 212 6.01 0.17 -16.68
CA ASN A 212 4.67 -0.34 -16.39
C ASN A 212 4.02 0.44 -15.25
N TYR A 213 4.79 0.78 -14.22
CA TYR A 213 4.33 1.61 -13.11
C TYR A 213 3.94 3.02 -13.59
N LEU A 214 4.78 3.67 -14.39
CA LEU A 214 4.47 4.97 -15.02
C LEU A 214 3.15 4.90 -15.83
N ASN A 215 2.98 3.86 -16.64
CA ASN A 215 1.75 3.67 -17.40
C ASN A 215 0.53 3.48 -16.49
N ALA A 216 0.68 2.79 -15.35
CA ALA A 216 -0.39 2.65 -14.37
C ALA A 216 -0.78 4.00 -13.75
N CYS A 217 0.19 4.85 -13.40
CA CYS A 217 -0.07 6.22 -12.94
C CYS A 217 -0.85 7.03 -14.00
N ARG A 218 -0.43 6.96 -15.28
CA ARG A 218 -1.11 7.62 -16.38
C ARG A 218 -2.55 7.16 -16.57
N ILE A 219 -2.81 5.84 -16.48
CA ILE A 219 -4.18 5.31 -16.59
C ILE A 219 -5.03 5.77 -15.40
N SER A 220 -4.49 5.83 -14.20
CA SER A 220 -5.20 6.38 -13.04
C SER A 220 -5.62 7.83 -13.27
N GLU A 221 -4.70 8.66 -13.78
CA GLU A 221 -5.00 10.06 -14.14
C GLU A 221 -6.00 10.17 -15.30
N TYR A 222 -5.92 9.29 -16.30
CA TYR A 222 -6.89 9.20 -17.38
C TYR A 222 -8.32 8.94 -16.84
N ILE A 223 -8.45 7.98 -15.93
CA ILE A 223 -9.75 7.67 -15.31
C ILE A 223 -10.30 8.88 -14.56
N ASN A 224 -9.45 9.59 -13.81
CA ASN A 224 -9.84 10.82 -13.11
C ASN A 224 -10.32 11.91 -14.08
N ILE A 225 -9.60 12.13 -15.18
CA ILE A 225 -9.98 13.09 -16.22
C ILE A 225 -11.32 12.72 -16.84
N LYS A 226 -11.52 11.46 -17.23
CA LYS A 226 -12.77 10.99 -17.84
C LYS A 226 -13.95 11.07 -16.85
N LYS A 227 -13.73 10.79 -15.59
CA LYS A 227 -14.76 10.94 -14.55
C LYS A 227 -15.24 12.38 -14.40
N ASN A 228 -14.30 13.34 -14.47
CA ASN A 228 -14.60 14.77 -14.33
C ASN A 228 -15.05 15.42 -15.65
N ASN A 229 -14.71 14.83 -16.79
CA ASN A 229 -15.08 15.31 -18.13
C ASN A 229 -15.40 14.12 -19.06
N PRO A 230 -16.59 13.52 -18.94
CA PRO A 230 -16.97 12.31 -19.70
C PRO A 230 -16.97 12.51 -21.22
N THR A 231 -17.24 13.72 -21.71
CA THR A 231 -17.34 14.04 -23.13
C THR A 231 -15.98 14.25 -23.81
N LEU A 232 -14.89 14.34 -23.04
CA LEU A 232 -13.55 14.52 -23.62
C LEU A 232 -13.16 13.27 -24.44
N PRO A 233 -12.75 13.44 -25.72
CA PRO A 233 -12.35 12.29 -26.56
C PRO A 233 -11.22 11.49 -25.90
N THR A 234 -11.28 10.15 -25.98
CA THR A 234 -10.29 9.23 -25.40
C THR A 234 -8.86 9.55 -25.83
N CYS A 235 -8.65 9.88 -27.13
CA CYS A 235 -7.32 10.23 -27.63
C CYS A 235 -6.77 11.50 -26.97
N LYS A 236 -7.60 12.51 -26.74
CA LYS A 236 -7.18 13.75 -26.06
C LYS A 236 -6.91 13.52 -24.59
N ALA A 237 -7.75 12.75 -23.90
CA ALA A 237 -7.51 12.39 -22.51
C ALA A 237 -6.22 11.57 -22.33
N ALA A 238 -5.93 10.62 -23.24
CA ALA A 238 -4.70 9.85 -23.25
C ALA A 238 -3.45 10.72 -23.49
N GLU A 239 -3.55 11.69 -24.41
CA GLU A 239 -2.48 12.66 -24.68
C GLU A 239 -2.18 13.52 -23.44
N LEU A 240 -3.21 14.04 -22.77
CA LEU A 240 -3.10 14.88 -21.58
C LEU A 240 -2.40 14.17 -20.40
N VAL A 241 -2.46 12.85 -20.33
CA VAL A 241 -1.76 12.08 -19.29
C VAL A 241 -0.41 11.54 -19.73
N GLY A 242 0.08 11.95 -20.90
CA GLY A 242 1.46 11.69 -21.36
C GLY A 242 1.63 10.45 -22.25
N PHE A 243 0.57 9.84 -22.78
CA PHE A 243 0.72 8.81 -23.80
C PHE A 243 1.05 9.42 -25.16
N LYS A 244 2.19 9.04 -25.73
CA LYS A 244 2.65 9.51 -27.05
C LYS A 244 1.94 8.83 -28.23
N ASN A 245 1.33 7.66 -28.00
CA ASN A 245 0.57 6.93 -29.02
C ASN A 245 -0.53 6.08 -28.38
N MET A 246 -1.61 5.90 -29.13
CA MET A 246 -2.81 5.18 -28.69
C MET A 246 -2.57 3.67 -28.50
N SER A 247 -1.66 3.07 -29.24
CA SER A 247 -1.35 1.63 -29.08
C SER A 247 -0.78 1.36 -27.68
N THR A 248 0.14 2.21 -27.19
CA THR A 248 0.69 2.09 -25.83
C THR A 248 -0.41 2.34 -24.78
N PHE A 249 -1.29 3.31 -25.00
CA PHE A 249 -2.44 3.56 -24.12
C PHE A 249 -3.34 2.32 -24.03
N TYR A 250 -3.80 1.77 -25.15
CA TYR A 250 -4.70 0.61 -25.14
C TYR A 250 -4.06 -0.63 -24.53
N LEU A 251 -2.76 -0.87 -24.77
CA LEU A 251 -2.05 -1.96 -24.12
C LEU A 251 -1.99 -1.79 -22.60
N ALA A 252 -1.69 -0.59 -22.12
CA ALA A 252 -1.67 -0.28 -20.69
C ALA A 252 -3.08 -0.40 -20.07
N ALA A 253 -4.10 0.19 -20.70
CA ALA A 253 -5.47 0.15 -20.25
C ALA A 253 -6.02 -1.28 -20.17
N ARG A 254 -5.80 -2.10 -21.22
CA ARG A 254 -6.18 -3.52 -21.23
C ARG A 254 -5.50 -4.31 -20.13
N LYS A 255 -4.21 -4.08 -19.93
CA LYS A 255 -3.45 -4.73 -18.87
C LYS A 255 -4.04 -4.44 -17.49
N ILE A 256 -4.40 -3.19 -17.23
CA ILE A 256 -5.01 -2.76 -15.97
C ILE A 256 -6.44 -3.29 -15.84
N LYS A 257 -7.27 -3.18 -16.89
CA LYS A 257 -8.64 -3.70 -16.91
C LYS A 257 -8.71 -5.19 -16.62
N ASN A 258 -7.82 -6.00 -17.21
CA ASN A 258 -7.74 -7.43 -16.93
C ASN A 258 -7.35 -7.75 -15.48
N GLN A 259 -6.71 -6.83 -14.79
CA GLN A 259 -6.30 -6.96 -13.38
C GLN A 259 -7.29 -6.32 -12.41
N THR A 260 -8.14 -5.43 -12.90
CA THR A 260 -9.15 -4.69 -12.15
C THR A 260 -10.47 -4.66 -12.92
N PRO A 261 -11.19 -5.81 -13.05
CA PRO A 261 -12.38 -5.91 -13.91
C PRO A 261 -13.52 -4.92 -13.58
N HIS A 262 -13.54 -4.42 -12.35
CA HIS A 262 -14.53 -3.45 -11.86
C HIS A 262 -14.16 -1.98 -12.10
N ILE A 263 -12.96 -1.71 -12.63
CA ILE A 263 -12.64 -0.35 -13.07
C ILE A 263 -13.15 -0.18 -14.48
N ASP A 264 -14.14 0.67 -14.60
CA ASP A 264 -14.70 1.03 -15.91
C ASP A 264 -13.71 1.93 -16.63
N ILE A 265 -12.96 1.33 -17.55
CA ILE A 265 -12.12 2.04 -18.50
C ILE A 265 -12.85 1.96 -19.83
N GLU A 266 -13.51 3.06 -20.23
CA GLU A 266 -14.03 3.21 -21.60
C GLU A 266 -12.83 3.16 -22.57
N LEU A 267 -12.76 2.08 -23.35
CA LEU A 267 -11.70 1.81 -24.34
C LEU A 267 -12.18 2.18 -25.75
#